data_9c1f5bee458e6c1d6b3687f090aa3ded
#
_entry.id   9c1f5bee458e6c1d6b3687f090aa3ded
#
_cell.length_a   1.000
_cell.length_b   1.000
_cell.length_c   1.000
_cell.angle_alpha   90.00
_cell.angle_beta   90.00
_cell.angle_gamma   90.00
#
_symmetry.space_group_name_H-M   'P 1'
#
loop_
_entity.id
_entity.type
_entity.pdbx_description
1 polymer ?
#
loop_
_entity_poly.entity_id
_entity_poly.type
_entity_poly.pdbx_seq_one_letter_code
_entity_poly.pdbx_strand_id
1 'polypeptide(L)'
;MNNPEFMEKNIAKFIALGTVPNVNNAPHFLIKLFDKSKILNLIPVKNFLTLPKEVGQVFVPLCTSKAKFLCNSILSLAFSGTHETGRIDYDRLGKNIYLYEPGGTSLQNMKHWIQIYKAKRAQKYDYGLVENLKHYGQTTPPVYDLKKMKGYSIPSLMTISDADPFANPQDTLDFVDNIENKKVVNILSLTNYNHIDYFWADSAVQEIFPKVMNFLDE
;
A
#
# COMPACT_ATOMS: atom_id res chain seq x y z
N MET A 1 4.42 -13.64 8.86
CA MET A 1 3.53 -14.34 9.78
C MET A 1 4.34 -14.96 10.90
N ASN A 2 4.31 -14.30 12.04
CA ASN A 2 5.10 -14.75 13.17
C ASN A 2 4.39 -15.81 14.03
N ASN A 3 3.07 -16.03 13.78
CA ASN A 3 2.26 -17.00 14.50
C ASN A 3 1.18 -17.60 13.58
N PRO A 4 1.51 -18.65 12.81
CA PRO A 4 0.57 -19.31 11.91
C PRO A 4 -0.68 -19.85 12.64
N GLU A 5 -0.49 -20.50 13.77
CA GLU A 5 -1.58 -21.11 14.57
C GLU A 5 -2.60 -20.04 15.03
N PHE A 6 -2.10 -18.87 15.46
CA PHE A 6 -2.98 -17.76 15.82
C PHE A 6 -3.77 -17.27 14.61
N MET A 7 -3.14 -17.15 13.45
CA MET A 7 -3.78 -16.69 12.21
C MET A 7 -4.89 -17.66 11.80
N GLU A 8 -4.60 -18.94 11.72
CA GLU A 8 -5.56 -19.99 11.33
C GLU A 8 -6.74 -20.08 12.28
N LYS A 9 -6.50 -19.88 13.58
CA LYS A 9 -7.57 -19.90 14.58
C LYS A 9 -8.49 -18.68 14.55
N ASN A 10 -7.98 -17.51 14.13
CA ASN A 10 -8.67 -16.24 14.32
C ASN A 10 -9.07 -15.54 13.01
N ILE A 11 -8.58 -15.99 11.84
CA ILE A 11 -8.87 -15.38 10.55
C ILE A 11 -9.54 -16.43 9.66
N ALA A 12 -10.81 -16.21 9.37
CA ALA A 12 -11.57 -17.09 8.48
C ALA A 12 -11.18 -16.88 7.01
N LYS A 13 -11.05 -15.61 6.58
CA LYS A 13 -10.70 -15.21 5.19
C LYS A 13 -9.84 -13.97 5.21
N PHE A 14 -8.98 -13.81 4.22
CA PHE A 14 -8.13 -12.64 4.04
C PHE A 14 -8.37 -12.00 2.68
N ILE A 15 -8.62 -10.69 2.67
CA ILE A 15 -8.80 -9.93 1.43
C ILE A 15 -7.80 -8.79 1.40
N ALA A 16 -7.05 -8.69 0.33
CA ALA A 16 -6.10 -7.60 0.10
C ALA A 16 -6.43 -6.90 -1.22
N LEU A 17 -6.85 -5.64 -1.13
CA LEU A 17 -7.09 -4.78 -2.27
C LEU A 17 -5.86 -3.92 -2.52
N GLY A 18 -5.27 -4.04 -3.74
CA GLY A 18 -3.96 -3.46 -4.02
C GLY A 18 -2.87 -4.12 -3.17
N THR A 19 -2.69 -5.42 -3.35
CA THR A 19 -1.82 -6.26 -2.50
C THR A 19 -0.36 -5.81 -2.56
N VAL A 20 0.21 -5.43 -1.41
CA VAL A 20 1.61 -4.98 -1.30
C VAL A 20 2.37 -5.85 -0.29
N PRO A 21 2.75 -7.08 -0.61
CA PRO A 21 3.53 -7.93 0.27
C PRO A 21 4.98 -7.46 0.37
N ASN A 22 5.45 -6.77 -0.65
CA ASN A 22 6.78 -6.22 -0.79
C ASN A 22 6.74 -5.01 -1.76
N VAL A 23 7.83 -4.28 -1.85
CA VAL A 23 8.00 -3.14 -2.78
C VAL A 23 9.26 -3.28 -3.63
N ASN A 24 9.70 -4.50 -3.88
CA ASN A 24 10.94 -4.77 -4.62
C ASN A 24 10.89 -4.21 -6.05
N ASN A 25 9.74 -4.34 -6.69
CA ASN A 25 9.52 -3.95 -8.07
C ASN A 25 8.67 -2.68 -8.22
N ALA A 26 8.32 -2.01 -7.10
CA ALA A 26 7.48 -0.81 -7.14
C ALA A 26 8.11 0.29 -8.03
N PRO A 27 7.49 0.69 -9.15
CA PRO A 27 8.07 1.64 -10.09
C PRO A 27 7.88 3.10 -9.65
N HIS A 28 7.14 3.37 -8.57
CA HIS A 28 6.69 4.71 -8.21
C HIS A 28 7.85 5.68 -8.01
N PHE A 29 7.78 6.84 -8.66
CA PHE A 29 8.85 7.83 -8.67
C PHE A 29 9.19 8.39 -7.28
N LEU A 30 8.19 8.53 -6.38
CA LEU A 30 8.40 9.01 -5.01
C LEU A 30 9.31 8.07 -4.22
N ILE A 31 9.18 6.75 -4.40
CA ILE A 31 10.06 5.78 -3.74
C ILE A 31 11.51 6.03 -4.18
N LYS A 32 11.71 6.20 -5.49
CA LYS A 32 13.04 6.47 -6.07
C LYS A 32 13.59 7.84 -5.64
N LEU A 33 12.73 8.85 -5.54
CA LEU A 33 13.10 10.19 -5.09
C LEU A 33 13.55 10.17 -3.62
N PHE A 34 12.77 9.57 -2.73
CA PHE A 34 13.11 9.47 -1.31
C PHE A 34 14.33 8.60 -1.08
N ASP A 35 14.52 7.56 -1.86
CA ASP A 35 15.72 6.72 -1.81
C ASP A 35 17.00 7.53 -2.13
N LYS A 36 16.98 8.28 -3.23
CA LYS A 36 18.15 9.06 -3.69
C LYS A 36 18.45 10.27 -2.81
N SER A 37 17.43 11.01 -2.40
CA SER A 37 17.60 12.32 -1.78
C SER A 37 17.97 12.28 -0.32
N LYS A 38 17.75 11.16 0.39
CA LYS A 38 17.86 11.04 1.86
C LYS A 38 17.03 12.10 2.61
N ILE A 39 16.10 12.77 1.92
CA ILE A 39 15.32 13.89 2.43
C ILE A 39 14.53 13.52 3.69
N LEU A 40 14.08 12.26 3.79
CA LEU A 40 13.37 11.77 4.97
C LEU A 40 14.22 11.84 6.26
N ASN A 41 15.54 11.90 6.15
CA ASN A 41 16.42 12.04 7.31
C ASN A 41 16.56 13.50 7.78
N LEU A 42 16.18 14.45 6.93
CA LEU A 42 16.24 15.88 7.21
C LEU A 42 14.92 16.43 7.78
N ILE A 43 13.85 15.61 7.74
CA ILE A 43 12.53 16.03 8.24
C ILE A 43 12.52 15.89 9.77
N PRO A 44 12.38 17.02 10.52
CA PRO A 44 12.50 17.01 11.98
C PRO A 44 11.20 16.60 12.69
N VAL A 45 10.23 16.01 12.00
CA VAL A 45 8.93 15.66 12.55
C VAL A 45 8.72 14.15 12.57
N LYS A 46 7.91 13.66 13.51
CA LYS A 46 7.59 12.23 13.63
C LYS A 46 6.52 11.79 12.63
N ASN A 47 5.61 12.70 12.29
CA ASN A 47 4.49 12.46 11.39
C ASN A 47 4.81 13.03 10.00
N PHE A 48 4.45 12.29 8.97
CA PHE A 48 4.65 12.65 7.57
C PHE A 48 3.31 12.75 6.86
N LEU A 49 3.11 13.83 6.10
CA LEU A 49 1.86 14.12 5.37
C LEU A 49 0.59 14.14 6.24
N THR A 50 0.72 14.38 7.54
CA THR A 50 -0.45 14.61 8.40
C THR A 50 -0.84 16.08 8.29
N LEU A 51 -1.95 16.34 7.64
CA LEU A 51 -2.50 17.70 7.56
C LEU A 51 -3.45 17.93 8.76
N PRO A 52 -3.28 19.03 9.51
CA PRO A 52 -4.29 19.45 10.48
C PRO A 52 -5.65 19.64 9.79
N LYS A 53 -6.75 19.34 10.49
CA LYS A 53 -8.11 19.50 9.94
C LYS A 53 -8.36 20.92 9.44
N GLU A 54 -7.79 21.91 10.10
CA GLU A 54 -7.89 23.34 9.75
C GLU A 54 -7.27 23.60 8.36
N VAL A 55 -6.19 22.93 8.02
CA VAL A 55 -5.56 22.99 6.69
C VAL A 55 -6.48 22.35 5.64
N GLY A 56 -7.06 21.18 5.95
CA GLY A 56 -8.04 20.54 5.08
C GLY A 56 -9.24 21.45 4.78
N GLN A 57 -9.75 22.16 5.80
CA GLN A 57 -10.87 23.10 5.64
C GLN A 57 -10.54 24.27 4.68
N VAL A 58 -9.30 24.71 4.62
CA VAL A 58 -8.85 25.73 3.66
C VAL A 58 -8.68 25.13 2.26
N PHE A 59 -8.18 23.90 2.18
CA PHE A 59 -7.96 23.23 0.89
C PHE A 59 -9.26 22.81 0.20
N VAL A 60 -10.29 22.41 0.95
CA VAL A 60 -11.57 21.97 0.36
C VAL A 60 -12.19 23.02 -0.56
N PRO A 61 -12.39 24.30 -0.15
CA PRO A 61 -12.93 25.32 -1.06
C PRO A 61 -12.04 25.54 -2.29
N LEU A 62 -10.71 25.51 -2.12
CA LEU A 62 -9.77 25.67 -3.24
C LEU A 62 -9.89 24.50 -4.22
N CYS A 63 -9.90 23.27 -3.73
CA CYS A 63 -9.90 22.05 -4.53
C CYS A 63 -11.29 21.67 -5.08
N THR A 64 -12.35 22.30 -4.60
CA THR A 64 -13.71 22.16 -5.15
C THR A 64 -14.13 23.33 -6.03
N SER A 65 -13.26 24.31 -6.21
CA SER A 65 -13.47 25.51 -7.03
C SER A 65 -12.93 25.35 -8.46
N LYS A 66 -12.72 26.48 -9.15
CA LYS A 66 -12.09 26.50 -10.49
C LYS A 66 -10.66 25.93 -10.52
N ALA A 67 -9.98 25.85 -9.36
CA ALA A 67 -8.64 25.26 -9.24
C ALA A 67 -8.66 23.72 -8.99
N LYS A 68 -9.82 23.08 -9.01
CA LYS A 68 -9.96 21.62 -8.76
C LYS A 68 -9.04 20.77 -9.61
N PHE A 69 -8.82 21.16 -10.88
CA PHE A 69 -7.95 20.42 -11.78
C PHE A 69 -6.52 20.28 -11.24
N LEU A 70 -6.00 21.30 -10.57
CA LEU A 70 -4.65 21.28 -9.99
C LEU A 70 -4.59 20.29 -8.82
N CYS A 71 -5.60 20.32 -7.95
CA CYS A 71 -5.68 19.38 -6.83
C CYS A 71 -5.81 17.92 -7.32
N ASN A 72 -6.67 17.69 -8.31
CA ASN A 72 -6.85 16.37 -8.90
C ASN A 72 -5.53 15.88 -9.54
N SER A 73 -4.82 16.75 -10.26
CA SER A 73 -3.52 16.40 -10.85
C SER A 73 -2.47 16.06 -9.80
N ILE A 74 -2.44 16.77 -8.67
CA ILE A 74 -1.51 16.48 -7.56
C ILE A 74 -1.86 15.13 -6.92
N LEU A 75 -3.13 14.84 -6.67
CA LEU A 75 -3.56 13.55 -6.13
C LEU A 75 -3.28 12.41 -7.11
N SER A 76 -3.63 12.61 -8.38
CA SER A 76 -3.34 11.62 -9.42
C SER A 76 -1.84 11.34 -9.50
N LEU A 77 -1.00 12.37 -9.52
CA LEU A 77 0.45 12.19 -9.53
C LEU A 77 0.95 11.46 -8.27
N ALA A 78 0.38 11.77 -7.11
CA ALA A 78 0.79 11.15 -5.84
C ALA A 78 0.43 9.65 -5.77
N PHE A 79 -0.72 9.26 -6.32
CA PHE A 79 -1.26 7.91 -6.16
C PHE A 79 -1.20 7.04 -7.42
N SER A 80 -1.21 7.68 -8.60
CA SER A 80 -1.14 6.96 -9.89
C SER A 80 0.24 7.07 -10.54
N GLY A 81 1.12 7.91 -10.00
CA GLY A 81 2.37 8.23 -10.66
C GLY A 81 2.11 8.97 -11.97
N THR A 82 2.54 8.39 -13.09
CA THR A 82 2.33 8.96 -14.44
C THR A 82 1.10 8.41 -15.16
N HIS A 83 0.40 7.44 -14.53
CA HIS A 83 -0.77 6.79 -15.14
C HIS A 83 -2.05 7.37 -14.53
N GLU A 84 -2.72 8.21 -15.28
CA GLU A 84 -4.06 8.66 -14.94
C GLU A 84 -5.06 7.67 -15.54
N THR A 85 -5.83 7.01 -14.67
CA THR A 85 -6.80 6.00 -15.11
C THR A 85 -8.18 6.61 -15.43
N GLY A 86 -8.43 7.84 -14.99
CA GLY A 86 -9.70 8.54 -15.18
C GLY A 86 -10.91 7.89 -14.48
N ARG A 87 -10.66 6.93 -13.57
CA ARG A 87 -11.70 6.11 -12.94
C ARG A 87 -12.35 6.75 -11.71
N ILE A 88 -11.72 7.80 -11.16
CA ILE A 88 -12.20 8.46 -9.94
C ILE A 88 -12.97 9.71 -10.32
N ASP A 89 -14.22 9.78 -9.87
CA ASP A 89 -14.99 11.01 -9.89
C ASP A 89 -14.62 11.91 -8.72
N TYR A 90 -13.60 12.75 -8.94
CA TYR A 90 -13.14 13.71 -7.93
C TYR A 90 -14.18 14.77 -7.59
N ASP A 91 -15.13 15.07 -8.47
CA ASP A 91 -16.18 16.03 -8.19
C ASP A 91 -17.17 15.48 -7.15
N ARG A 92 -17.47 14.18 -7.25
CA ARG A 92 -18.34 13.47 -6.29
C ARG A 92 -17.61 13.22 -4.96
N LEU A 93 -16.38 12.76 -5.01
CA LEU A 93 -15.61 12.37 -3.82
C LEU A 93 -14.83 13.53 -3.21
N GLY A 94 -14.62 14.62 -3.95
CA GLY A 94 -13.63 15.65 -3.65
C GLY A 94 -13.72 16.25 -2.24
N LYS A 95 -14.94 16.55 -1.75
CA LYS A 95 -15.09 17.09 -0.39
C LYS A 95 -14.54 16.13 0.67
N ASN A 96 -14.85 14.85 0.56
CA ASN A 96 -14.41 13.84 1.54
C ASN A 96 -12.92 13.57 1.41
N ILE A 97 -12.42 13.41 0.18
CA ILE A 97 -11.00 13.19 -0.06
C ILE A 97 -10.15 14.34 0.48
N TYR A 98 -10.48 15.59 0.12
CA TYR A 98 -9.66 16.75 0.51
C TYR A 98 -9.74 17.10 1.99
N LEU A 99 -10.78 16.63 2.71
CA LEU A 99 -10.88 16.80 4.16
C LEU A 99 -10.04 15.81 4.96
N TYR A 100 -9.86 14.61 4.44
CA TYR A 100 -9.30 13.50 5.21
C TYR A 100 -8.01 12.94 4.62
N GLU A 101 -7.73 13.23 3.35
CA GLU A 101 -6.52 12.75 2.69
C GLU A 101 -5.57 13.91 2.30
N PRO A 102 -4.27 13.69 2.45
CA PRO A 102 -3.63 12.50 2.99
C PRO A 102 -3.81 12.39 4.50
N GLY A 103 -4.29 11.22 4.98
CA GLY A 103 -4.46 10.92 6.42
C GLY A 103 -3.13 10.85 7.18
N GLY A 104 -2.04 10.88 6.45
CA GLY A 104 -0.69 10.88 6.99
C GLY A 104 -0.20 9.52 7.46
N THR A 105 1.08 9.48 7.77
CA THR A 105 1.75 8.29 8.31
C THR A 105 2.91 8.71 9.22
N SER A 106 3.54 7.74 9.89
CA SER A 106 4.77 8.05 10.62
C SER A 106 5.96 8.18 9.67
N LEU A 107 6.89 9.08 9.99
CA LEU A 107 8.15 9.19 9.25
C LEU A 107 8.94 7.87 9.29
N GLN A 108 8.84 7.12 10.40
CA GLN A 108 9.44 5.80 10.52
C GLN A 108 8.86 4.80 9.50
N ASN A 109 7.55 4.83 9.28
CA ASN A 109 6.90 3.98 8.27
C ASN A 109 7.44 4.30 6.86
N MET A 110 7.54 5.58 6.51
CA MET A 110 8.11 5.99 5.21
C MET A 110 9.56 5.54 5.05
N LYS A 111 10.37 5.69 6.10
CA LYS A 111 11.76 5.20 6.10
C LYS A 111 11.81 3.68 5.94
N HIS A 112 10.88 2.95 6.57
CA HIS A 112 10.80 1.49 6.46
C HIS A 112 10.52 1.02 5.03
N TRP A 113 9.60 1.68 4.33
CA TRP A 113 9.33 1.40 2.92
C TRP A 113 10.59 1.55 2.06
N ILE A 114 11.37 2.61 2.27
CA ILE A 114 12.64 2.81 1.55
C ILE A 114 13.68 1.75 1.93
N GLN A 115 13.74 1.33 3.20
CA GLN A 115 14.63 0.24 3.63
C GLN A 115 14.28 -1.09 2.95
N ILE A 116 13.00 -1.45 2.89
CA ILE A 116 12.53 -2.66 2.20
C ILE A 116 12.85 -2.57 0.70
N TYR A 117 12.57 -1.43 0.06
CA TYR A 117 12.88 -1.21 -1.36
C TYR A 117 14.36 -1.41 -1.66
N LYS A 118 15.26 -0.87 -0.81
CA LYS A 118 16.72 -1.03 -0.94
C LYS A 118 17.18 -2.45 -0.69
N ALA A 119 16.67 -3.06 0.36
CA ALA A 119 17.08 -4.41 0.76
C ALA A 119 16.56 -5.49 -0.19
N LYS A 120 15.57 -5.17 -1.05
CA LYS A 120 14.89 -6.11 -1.96
C LYS A 120 14.36 -7.35 -1.23
N ARG A 121 13.90 -7.15 0.00
CA ARG A 121 13.35 -8.21 0.85
C ARG A 121 12.46 -7.64 1.94
N ALA A 122 11.43 -8.38 2.31
CA ALA A 122 10.60 -8.04 3.46
C ALA A 122 11.38 -8.26 4.78
N GLN A 123 11.55 -7.22 5.57
CA GLN A 123 12.27 -7.26 6.85
C GLN A 123 11.65 -6.30 7.85
N LYS A 124 11.98 -6.46 9.14
CA LYS A 124 11.67 -5.48 10.16
C LYS A 124 12.45 -4.17 9.94
N TYR A 125 12.02 -3.11 10.63
CA TYR A 125 12.67 -1.81 10.54
C TYR A 125 14.14 -1.88 10.97
N ASP A 126 15.02 -1.27 10.19
CA ASP A 126 16.44 -1.15 10.52
C ASP A 126 16.67 0.12 11.35
N TYR A 127 16.92 -0.06 12.62
CA TYR A 127 17.27 1.03 13.55
C TYR A 127 18.77 1.40 13.51
N GLY A 128 19.57 0.69 12.72
CA GLY A 128 21.02 0.74 12.74
C GLY A 128 21.63 -0.22 13.78
N LEU A 129 22.92 -0.50 13.66
CA LEU A 129 23.63 -1.57 14.34
C LEU A 129 23.35 -1.62 15.85
N VAL A 130 23.53 -0.49 16.56
CA VAL A 130 23.42 -0.44 18.03
C VAL A 130 21.98 -0.63 18.48
N GLU A 131 21.03 0.05 17.83
CA GLU A 131 19.63 -0.03 18.22
C GLU A 131 18.99 -1.37 17.75
N ASN A 132 19.44 -1.95 16.63
CA ASN A 132 19.01 -3.31 16.24
C ASN A 132 19.40 -4.33 17.31
N LEU A 133 20.60 -4.22 17.90
CA LEU A 133 21.03 -5.12 18.95
C LEU A 133 20.11 -5.03 20.19
N LYS A 134 19.66 -3.83 20.53
CA LYS A 134 18.71 -3.61 21.65
C LYS A 134 17.31 -4.15 21.32
N HIS A 135 16.81 -3.89 20.10
CA HIS A 135 15.45 -4.28 19.71
C HIS A 135 15.31 -5.73 19.32
N TYR A 136 16.34 -6.32 18.73
CA TYR A 136 16.27 -7.63 18.09
C TYR A 136 17.29 -8.66 18.61
N GLY A 137 18.24 -8.24 19.45
CA GLY A 137 19.34 -9.10 19.89
C GLY A 137 20.36 -9.42 18.80
N GLN A 138 20.32 -8.73 17.67
CA GLN A 138 21.23 -8.89 16.53
C GLN A 138 21.46 -7.54 15.83
N THR A 139 22.59 -7.41 15.13
CA THR A 139 23.02 -6.13 14.53
C THR A 139 22.27 -5.73 13.26
N THR A 140 21.56 -6.67 12.65
CA THR A 140 20.76 -6.45 11.43
C THR A 140 19.28 -6.68 11.70
N PRO A 141 18.36 -6.05 10.95
CA PRO A 141 16.94 -6.28 11.12
C PRO A 141 16.56 -7.71 10.76
N PRO A 142 15.67 -8.37 11.53
CA PRO A 142 15.15 -9.68 11.17
C PRO A 142 14.41 -9.66 9.84
N VAL A 143 14.67 -10.65 9.00
CA VAL A 143 13.98 -10.87 7.73
C VAL A 143 12.72 -11.69 7.98
N TYR A 144 11.63 -11.36 7.30
CA TYR A 144 10.44 -12.20 7.31
C TYR A 144 10.71 -13.45 6.47
N ASP A 145 10.69 -14.61 7.14
CA ASP A 145 10.94 -15.88 6.50
C ASP A 145 9.69 -16.33 5.71
N LEU A 146 9.71 -16.10 4.41
CA LEU A 146 8.60 -16.48 3.52
C LEU A 146 8.43 -18.01 3.41
N LYS A 147 9.45 -18.81 3.75
CA LYS A 147 9.32 -20.27 3.80
C LYS A 147 8.27 -20.72 4.82
N LYS A 148 8.00 -19.91 5.84
CA LYS A 148 6.91 -20.15 6.80
C LYS A 148 5.52 -20.00 6.20
N MET A 149 5.42 -19.43 4.98
CA MET A 149 4.18 -19.36 4.22
C MET A 149 3.78 -20.68 3.56
N LYS A 150 4.67 -21.69 3.53
CA LYS A 150 4.37 -22.97 2.90
C LYS A 150 3.07 -23.60 3.42
N GLY A 151 2.89 -23.64 4.73
CA GLY A 151 1.70 -24.16 5.39
C GLY A 151 0.52 -23.18 5.45
N TYR A 152 0.53 -22.10 4.66
CA TYR A 152 -0.58 -21.14 4.68
C TYR A 152 -1.87 -21.75 4.15
N SER A 153 -2.94 -21.68 4.95
CA SER A 153 -4.22 -22.36 4.69
C SER A 153 -5.43 -21.41 4.64
N ILE A 154 -5.24 -20.11 4.95
CA ILE A 154 -6.34 -19.16 5.03
C ILE A 154 -6.81 -18.80 3.62
N PRO A 155 -8.11 -19.03 3.28
CA PRO A 155 -8.66 -18.58 2.02
C PRO A 155 -8.42 -17.10 1.81
N SER A 156 -7.85 -16.74 0.67
CA SER A 156 -7.40 -15.37 0.41
C SER A 156 -7.84 -14.89 -0.95
N LEU A 157 -8.27 -13.63 -1.03
CA LEU A 157 -8.49 -12.89 -2.27
C LEU A 157 -7.49 -11.75 -2.35
N MET A 158 -6.66 -11.75 -3.36
CA MET A 158 -5.64 -10.71 -3.58
C MET A 158 -5.87 -10.03 -4.92
N THR A 159 -5.97 -8.70 -4.92
CA THR A 159 -6.09 -7.96 -6.18
C THR A 159 -4.73 -7.44 -6.64
N ILE A 160 -4.52 -7.49 -7.96
CA ILE A 160 -3.35 -6.93 -8.64
C ILE A 160 -3.81 -6.10 -9.84
N SER A 161 -3.03 -5.12 -10.25
CA SER A 161 -3.27 -4.35 -11.48
C SER A 161 -1.96 -3.97 -12.15
N ASP A 162 -1.99 -3.95 -13.47
CA ASP A 162 -0.87 -3.52 -14.32
C ASP A 162 -0.52 -2.03 -14.18
N ALA A 163 -1.47 -1.21 -13.77
CA ALA A 163 -1.29 0.23 -13.59
C ALA A 163 -1.00 0.67 -12.15
N ASP A 164 -0.90 -0.26 -11.19
CA ASP A 164 -0.62 0.09 -9.79
C ASP A 164 0.88 0.39 -9.58
N PRO A 165 1.26 1.63 -9.26
CA PRO A 165 2.68 2.00 -9.13
C PRO A 165 3.29 1.61 -7.77
N PHE A 166 2.48 1.19 -6.79
CA PHE A 166 2.93 0.76 -5.46
C PHE A 166 2.86 -0.74 -5.29
N ALA A 167 1.74 -1.35 -5.70
CA ALA A 167 1.48 -2.78 -5.62
C ALA A 167 1.83 -3.46 -6.94
N ASN A 168 3.14 -3.62 -7.22
CA ASN A 168 3.57 -4.28 -8.45
C ASN A 168 3.07 -5.73 -8.47
N PRO A 169 2.40 -6.18 -9.56
CA PRO A 169 1.89 -7.55 -9.67
C PRO A 169 2.95 -8.63 -9.41
N GLN A 170 4.18 -8.42 -9.86
CA GLN A 170 5.27 -9.38 -9.67
C GLN A 170 5.59 -9.59 -8.19
N ASP A 171 5.57 -8.52 -7.36
CA ASP A 171 5.80 -8.65 -5.92
C ASP A 171 4.74 -9.53 -5.25
N THR A 172 3.49 -9.46 -5.70
CA THR A 172 2.39 -10.31 -5.21
C THR A 172 2.54 -11.76 -5.69
N LEU A 173 2.87 -11.97 -6.96
CA LEU A 173 3.09 -13.31 -7.52
C LEU A 173 4.27 -14.01 -6.86
N ASP A 174 5.39 -13.32 -6.68
CA ASP A 174 6.57 -13.83 -5.97
C ASP A 174 6.24 -14.21 -4.51
N PHE A 175 5.36 -13.44 -3.87
CA PHE A 175 4.88 -13.77 -2.52
C PHE A 175 4.02 -15.05 -2.53
N VAL A 176 3.07 -15.16 -3.45
CA VAL A 176 2.19 -16.34 -3.59
C VAL A 176 2.97 -17.60 -3.93
N ASP A 177 4.08 -17.47 -4.65
CA ASP A 177 4.95 -18.62 -4.99
C ASP A 177 5.59 -19.29 -3.77
N ASN A 178 5.63 -18.62 -2.61
CA ASN A 178 6.06 -19.24 -1.36
C ASN A 178 4.96 -20.07 -0.66
N ILE A 179 3.72 -20.08 -1.17
CA ILE A 179 2.59 -20.81 -0.62
C ILE A 179 2.49 -22.16 -1.36
N GLU A 180 2.57 -23.29 -0.63
CA GLU A 180 2.47 -24.62 -1.26
C GLU A 180 1.07 -24.88 -1.81
N ASN A 181 0.04 -24.65 -1.00
CA ASN A 181 -1.35 -24.80 -1.42
C ASN A 181 -1.87 -23.52 -2.08
N LYS A 182 -1.47 -23.27 -3.32
CA LYS A 182 -1.90 -22.06 -4.06
C LYS A 182 -3.42 -21.99 -4.27
N LYS A 183 -4.16 -23.09 -4.09
CA LYS A 183 -5.64 -23.11 -4.23
C LYS A 183 -6.35 -22.28 -3.18
N VAL A 184 -5.70 -21.97 -2.06
CA VAL A 184 -6.27 -21.07 -1.04
C VAL A 184 -6.18 -19.59 -1.43
N VAL A 185 -5.45 -19.25 -2.49
CA VAL A 185 -5.25 -17.87 -2.94
C VAL A 185 -5.94 -17.65 -4.28
N ASN A 186 -6.96 -16.81 -4.27
CA ASN A 186 -7.61 -16.30 -5.47
C ASN A 186 -6.97 -14.97 -5.86
N ILE A 187 -6.45 -14.86 -7.08
CA ILE A 187 -5.91 -13.61 -7.62
C ILE A 187 -6.94 -12.98 -8.55
N LEU A 188 -7.37 -11.77 -8.22
CA LEU A 188 -8.20 -10.95 -9.07
C LEU A 188 -7.31 -9.96 -9.82
N SER A 189 -7.05 -10.27 -11.09
CA SER A 189 -6.31 -9.36 -11.98
C SER A 189 -7.25 -8.31 -12.56
N LEU A 190 -6.84 -7.06 -12.43
CA LEU A 190 -7.54 -5.88 -12.93
C LEU A 190 -6.66 -5.16 -13.94
N THR A 191 -7.27 -4.42 -14.85
CA THR A 191 -6.56 -3.66 -15.88
C THR A 191 -6.79 -2.18 -15.65
N ASN A 192 -5.71 -1.39 -15.71
CA ASN A 192 -5.76 0.06 -15.54
C ASN A 192 -6.35 0.54 -14.20
N TYR A 193 -6.15 -0.18 -13.10
CA TYR A 193 -6.45 0.29 -11.76
C TYR A 193 -5.17 0.80 -11.10
N ASN A 194 -5.15 2.05 -10.66
CA ASN A 194 -4.09 2.56 -9.80
C ASN A 194 -4.32 2.16 -8.33
N HIS A 195 -3.38 2.55 -7.45
CA HIS A 195 -3.39 2.09 -6.06
C HIS A 195 -4.64 2.49 -5.26
N ILE A 196 -5.30 3.59 -5.58
CA ILE A 196 -6.50 4.05 -4.87
C ILE A 196 -7.80 3.72 -5.61
N ASP A 197 -7.74 3.35 -6.88
CA ASP A 197 -8.91 3.00 -7.68
C ASP A 197 -9.66 1.80 -7.09
N TYR A 198 -9.00 0.90 -6.39
CA TYR A 198 -9.64 -0.25 -5.72
C TYR A 198 -10.78 0.17 -4.78
N PHE A 199 -10.72 1.39 -4.24
CA PHE A 199 -11.72 1.90 -3.29
C PHE A 199 -12.49 3.10 -3.82
N TRP A 200 -11.86 3.93 -4.65
CA TRP A 200 -12.42 5.23 -5.03
C TRP A 200 -12.98 5.28 -6.44
N ALA A 201 -12.59 4.34 -7.31
CA ALA A 201 -13.14 4.26 -8.65
C ALA A 201 -14.62 3.87 -8.62
N ASP A 202 -15.44 4.52 -9.43
CA ASP A 202 -16.85 4.16 -9.57
C ASP A 202 -17.04 2.75 -10.10
N SER A 203 -16.13 2.29 -10.96
CA SER A 203 -16.13 0.92 -11.47
C SER A 203 -15.82 -0.14 -10.41
N ALA A 204 -15.21 0.20 -9.28
CA ALA A 204 -14.94 -0.76 -8.20
C ALA A 204 -16.23 -1.38 -7.65
N VAL A 205 -17.34 -0.63 -7.67
CA VAL A 205 -18.67 -1.12 -7.24
C VAL A 205 -19.16 -2.27 -8.11
N GLN A 206 -18.83 -2.28 -9.40
CA GLN A 206 -19.26 -3.32 -10.34
C GLN A 206 -18.18 -4.40 -10.55
N GLU A 207 -16.92 -4.02 -10.55
CA GLU A 207 -15.82 -4.90 -10.95
C GLU A 207 -15.14 -5.62 -9.77
N ILE A 208 -15.13 -5.02 -8.58
CA ILE A 208 -14.39 -5.53 -7.42
C ILE A 208 -15.33 -6.01 -6.32
N PHE A 209 -16.23 -5.15 -5.83
CA PHE A 209 -17.01 -5.44 -4.63
C PHE A 209 -17.92 -6.66 -4.76
N PRO A 210 -18.57 -6.94 -5.90
CA PRO A 210 -19.33 -8.19 -6.05
C PRO A 210 -18.47 -9.45 -5.92
N LYS A 211 -17.23 -9.41 -6.41
CA LYS A 211 -16.29 -10.54 -6.29
C LYS A 211 -15.78 -10.71 -4.85
N VAL A 212 -15.60 -9.60 -4.13
CA VAL A 212 -15.30 -9.63 -2.70
C VAL A 212 -16.45 -10.24 -1.91
N MET A 213 -17.69 -9.82 -2.18
CA MET A 213 -18.87 -10.35 -1.50
C MET A 213 -19.07 -11.84 -1.79
N ASN A 214 -18.98 -12.26 -3.05
CA ASN A 214 -19.05 -13.68 -3.41
C ASN A 214 -17.98 -14.50 -2.66
N PHE A 215 -16.74 -14.00 -2.62
CA PHE A 215 -15.67 -14.67 -1.89
C PHE A 215 -15.94 -14.76 -0.37
N LEU A 216 -16.64 -13.78 0.21
CA LEU A 216 -17.02 -13.83 1.61
C LEU A 216 -18.12 -14.83 1.90
N ASP A 217 -19.03 -15.06 0.93
CA ASP A 217 -20.17 -15.97 1.07
C ASP A 217 -19.82 -17.45 0.79
N GLU A 218 -18.71 -17.73 0.10
CA GLU A 218 -18.16 -19.09 -0.08
C GLU A 218 -17.66 -19.69 1.25
#